data_f337781c82c18e4d5b857b1057d2cdbe
#
_entry.id   f337781c82c18e4d5b857b1057d2cdbe
#
_cell.length_a   1.000
_cell.length_b   1.000
_cell.length_c   1.000
_cell.angle_alpha   90.00
_cell.angle_beta   90.00
_cell.angle_gamma   90.00
#
_symmetry.space_group_name_H-M   'P 1'
#
loop_
_entity.id
_entity.type
_entity.pdbx_description
1 polymer ?
#
loop_
_entity_poly.entity_id
_entity_poly.type
_entity_poly.pdbx_seq_one_letter_code
_entity_poly.pdbx_strand_id
1 'polypeptide(L)'
;MKVGTVGLLAALGMTLTSVSVWSLTPEASQDPQGPVVGSDLVVADPGPAQPVIRADFTAGSTVMVEGRLGNGVMQAGRDNETYLMARVFADGSARASEAAPVNLAIVIDRSGSMKGKRMENAINAAKGTIAALNRGDVVSVIAYDAEAETLVQATTIDEISRQRVTEALSNIRAIGDTCISCAMDAAERALANRDGMVNRVMLLTDGEPTRGMKDVSGFERMSSRLRDKGISVSTIGVDVDYNERILSAIARESNGRHYFVENADSLTKIFEEERNALKQTVAKDTELVVDLAPGIRVEKVFDRAFRQEGNKLIVPMGTVSGGEEKTLLVRLSVPRGAEGERAVAKIDLAYQDLVERRRGSCNGELAALISSDPAKLTPMDPFVAARVGRSETAQSLLDANALFAQGRVEEAQKRLTAQLEELNRRRAEAQKTPNFEPKADKDFDKQEAALGAANSGFAQPPPPPGAAPAKPAPETRKGKAQTRSNAEAAADLAF
;
A
#
# COMPACT_ATOMS: atom_id res chain seq x y z
N MET A 1 -43.43 46.90 -24.20
CA MET A 1 -43.39 46.76 -25.67
C MET A 1 -42.57 45.50 -26.01
N LYS A 2 -43.20 44.61 -26.81
CA LYS A 2 -42.70 43.41 -27.57
C LYS A 2 -42.21 42.26 -26.71
N VAL A 3 -42.93 41.18 -26.46
CA VAL A 3 -43.61 40.16 -27.29
C VAL A 3 -42.63 39.28 -28.10
N GLY A 4 -42.73 38.00 -27.82
CA GLY A 4 -42.43 36.86 -28.70
C GLY A 4 -41.26 35.98 -28.23
N THR A 5 -41.30 34.71 -28.22
CA THR A 5 -42.16 33.71 -28.88
C THR A 5 -41.97 32.37 -28.20
N VAL A 6 -43.05 31.61 -28.06
CA VAL A 6 -43.15 30.24 -27.63
C VAL A 6 -42.60 29.31 -28.73
N GLY A 7 -41.76 28.35 -28.38
CA GLY A 7 -41.31 27.27 -29.23
C GLY A 7 -41.71 25.92 -28.64
N LEU A 8 -42.76 25.36 -29.16
CA LEU A 8 -43.29 24.01 -28.92
C LEU A 8 -42.42 23.00 -29.67
N LEU A 9 -41.90 21.96 -29.03
CA LEU A 9 -41.33 20.79 -29.72
C LEU A 9 -41.93 19.52 -29.17
N ALA A 10 -42.48 18.77 -30.10
CA ALA A 10 -43.29 17.59 -29.94
C ALA A 10 -42.50 16.37 -29.41
N ALA A 11 -43.15 15.61 -28.55
CA ALA A 11 -42.78 14.28 -28.16
C ALA A 11 -43.01 13.29 -29.31
N LEU A 12 -41.99 12.56 -29.74
CA LEU A 12 -42.13 11.35 -30.55
C LEU A 12 -41.99 10.13 -29.66
N GLY A 13 -43.10 9.45 -29.42
CA GLY A 13 -43.14 8.16 -28.79
C GLY A 13 -42.61 7.08 -29.73
N MET A 14 -41.65 6.28 -29.24
CA MET A 14 -41.33 4.97 -29.86
C MET A 14 -41.94 3.87 -29.03
N THR A 15 -42.91 3.20 -29.55
CA THR A 15 -43.52 1.97 -29.04
C THR A 15 -42.59 0.80 -29.34
N LEU A 16 -42.12 0.14 -28.31
CA LEU A 16 -41.47 -1.15 -28.40
C LEU A 16 -42.53 -2.24 -28.52
N THR A 17 -42.64 -2.86 -29.71
CA THR A 17 -43.44 -4.06 -29.95
C THR A 17 -42.65 -5.29 -29.48
N SER A 18 -43.17 -5.96 -28.47
CA SER A 18 -42.70 -7.26 -28.02
C SER A 18 -43.14 -8.36 -29.06
N VAL A 19 -42.17 -9.03 -29.65
CA VAL A 19 -42.38 -10.20 -30.49
C VAL A 19 -42.37 -11.43 -29.57
N SER A 20 -43.54 -12.04 -29.40
CA SER A 20 -43.69 -13.34 -28.73
C SER A 20 -43.34 -14.45 -29.74
N VAL A 21 -42.28 -15.21 -29.45
CA VAL A 21 -41.95 -16.42 -30.20
C VAL A 21 -42.75 -17.60 -29.64
N TRP A 22 -43.69 -18.11 -30.42
CA TRP A 22 -44.40 -19.36 -30.12
C TRP A 22 -43.51 -20.53 -30.51
N SER A 23 -43.21 -21.40 -29.58
CA SER A 23 -42.59 -22.70 -29.81
C SER A 23 -43.65 -23.70 -30.30
N LEU A 24 -43.55 -24.11 -31.56
CA LEU A 24 -44.31 -25.24 -32.12
C LEU A 24 -43.56 -26.54 -31.79
N THR A 25 -44.19 -27.41 -31.00
CA THR A 25 -43.78 -28.81 -30.84
C THR A 25 -44.38 -29.61 -32.02
N PRO A 26 -43.62 -30.46 -32.72
CA PRO A 26 -44.20 -31.41 -33.66
C PRO A 26 -44.63 -32.70 -32.92
N GLU A 27 -45.83 -33.17 -33.25
CA GLU A 27 -46.38 -34.47 -32.88
C GLU A 27 -45.58 -35.65 -33.43
N ALA A 28 -45.51 -36.69 -32.60
CA ALA A 28 -44.91 -37.97 -32.95
C ALA A 28 -45.77 -38.76 -33.96
N SER A 29 -45.19 -39.18 -35.09
CA SER A 29 -45.77 -40.24 -35.98
C SER A 29 -44.94 -41.51 -35.82
N GLN A 30 -45.66 -42.63 -35.62
CA GLN A 30 -45.13 -43.97 -35.45
C GLN A 30 -44.70 -44.60 -36.77
N ASP A 31 -43.52 -45.24 -36.76
CA ASP A 31 -42.99 -46.46 -37.41
C ASP A 31 -43.12 -46.74 -38.89
N PRO A 32 -42.14 -47.40 -39.53
CA PRO A 32 -41.74 -48.78 -39.20
C PRO A 32 -40.24 -49.11 -39.27
N GLN A 33 -39.89 -50.18 -38.61
CA GLN A 33 -38.59 -50.80 -38.41
C GLN A 33 -37.77 -51.04 -39.68
N GLY A 34 -36.52 -50.62 -39.67
CA GLY A 34 -35.44 -51.05 -40.57
C GLY A 34 -34.20 -51.45 -39.70
N PRO A 35 -33.28 -52.28 -40.22
CA PRO A 35 -32.35 -53.08 -39.44
C PRO A 35 -31.30 -52.23 -38.72
N VAL A 36 -31.05 -52.55 -37.42
CA VAL A 36 -30.01 -52.03 -36.57
C VAL A 36 -28.66 -52.41 -37.16
N VAL A 37 -27.92 -51.44 -37.68
CA VAL A 37 -26.45 -51.53 -37.86
C VAL A 37 -25.81 -50.95 -36.67
N GLY A 38 -25.20 -51.76 -35.84
CA GLY A 38 -24.40 -51.35 -34.71
C GLY A 38 -23.22 -50.50 -35.17
N SER A 39 -23.26 -49.19 -34.87
CA SER A 39 -22.11 -48.34 -34.85
C SER A 39 -21.59 -48.27 -33.39
N ASP A 40 -20.56 -49.02 -33.08
CA ASP A 40 -19.79 -48.83 -31.90
C ASP A 40 -19.28 -47.35 -31.87
N LEU A 41 -20.01 -46.49 -31.15
CA LEU A 41 -19.46 -45.22 -30.72
C LEU A 41 -18.30 -45.53 -29.79
N VAL A 42 -17.10 -45.57 -30.35
CA VAL A 42 -15.88 -45.46 -29.55
C VAL A 42 -15.97 -44.12 -28.86
N VAL A 43 -16.42 -44.14 -27.59
CA VAL A 43 -16.24 -43.02 -26.67
C VAL A 43 -14.73 -42.87 -26.54
N ALA A 44 -14.16 -41.88 -27.21
CA ALA A 44 -12.77 -41.50 -27.01
C ALA A 44 -12.59 -41.27 -25.51
N ASP A 45 -11.76 -42.08 -24.93
CA ASP A 45 -11.29 -41.91 -23.53
C ASP A 45 -10.85 -40.44 -23.40
N PRO A 46 -11.42 -39.61 -22.50
CA PRO A 46 -10.91 -38.29 -22.28
C PRO A 46 -9.51 -38.48 -21.75
N GLY A 47 -8.51 -38.26 -22.63
CA GLY A 47 -7.11 -38.38 -22.26
C GLY A 47 -6.86 -37.69 -20.91
N PRO A 48 -5.82 -38.06 -20.16
CA PRO A 48 -5.61 -37.58 -18.81
C PRO A 48 -5.74 -36.07 -18.79
N ALA A 49 -6.67 -35.59 -17.95
CA ALA A 49 -6.94 -34.17 -17.79
C ALA A 49 -5.60 -33.46 -17.56
N GLN A 50 -5.26 -32.50 -18.43
CA GLN A 50 -4.02 -31.75 -18.26
C GLN A 50 -4.06 -31.10 -16.89
N PRO A 51 -2.99 -31.20 -16.09
CA PRO A 51 -2.96 -30.61 -14.75
C PRO A 51 -3.25 -29.11 -14.87
N VAL A 52 -4.28 -28.64 -14.19
CA VAL A 52 -4.64 -27.22 -14.15
C VAL A 52 -3.62 -26.54 -13.26
N ILE A 53 -2.69 -25.79 -13.87
CA ILE A 53 -1.74 -24.98 -13.10
C ILE A 53 -2.51 -23.82 -12.48
N ARG A 54 -2.56 -23.76 -11.15
CA ARG A 54 -3.18 -22.65 -10.39
C ARG A 54 -2.10 -21.69 -9.89
N ALA A 55 -1.30 -21.18 -10.83
CA ALA A 55 -0.21 -20.25 -10.50
C ALA A 55 -0.70 -18.84 -10.12
N ASP A 56 -1.95 -18.53 -10.42
CA ASP A 56 -2.61 -17.27 -10.09
C ASP A 56 -4.11 -17.45 -9.85
N PHE A 57 -4.70 -16.50 -9.12
CA PHE A 57 -6.15 -16.37 -8.95
C PHE A 57 -6.52 -14.93 -8.58
N THR A 58 -7.80 -14.56 -8.78
CA THR A 58 -8.41 -13.35 -8.25
C THR A 58 -9.76 -13.70 -7.64
N ALA A 59 -10.05 -13.20 -6.43
CA ALA A 59 -11.29 -13.44 -5.71
C ALA A 59 -11.72 -12.20 -4.92
N GLY A 60 -13.03 -12.06 -4.67
CA GLY A 60 -13.60 -10.99 -3.86
C GLY A 60 -14.63 -10.13 -4.59
N SER A 61 -15.12 -9.10 -3.91
CA SER A 61 -16.13 -8.14 -4.42
C SER A 61 -15.70 -6.71 -4.13
N THR A 62 -16.08 -6.14 -2.98
CA THR A 62 -15.67 -4.78 -2.55
C THR A 62 -14.16 -4.66 -2.41
N VAL A 63 -13.55 -5.63 -1.73
CA VAL A 63 -12.10 -5.81 -1.68
C VAL A 63 -11.77 -7.14 -2.33
N MET A 64 -10.80 -7.12 -3.20
CA MET A 64 -10.33 -8.27 -3.95
C MET A 64 -8.94 -8.69 -3.48
N VAL A 65 -8.67 -9.98 -3.53
CA VAL A 65 -7.35 -10.55 -3.38
C VAL A 65 -6.94 -11.25 -4.67
N GLU A 66 -5.75 -10.95 -5.14
CA GLU A 66 -5.09 -11.65 -6.23
C GLU A 66 -3.83 -12.31 -5.68
N GLY A 67 -3.70 -13.61 -5.91
CA GLY A 67 -2.49 -14.38 -5.60
C GLY A 67 -1.75 -14.75 -6.86
N ARG A 68 -0.41 -14.66 -6.87
CA ARG A 68 0.45 -15.10 -7.98
C ARG A 68 1.70 -15.79 -7.46
N LEU A 69 2.15 -16.83 -8.17
CA LEU A 69 3.48 -17.42 -8.01
C LEU A 69 4.45 -16.81 -9.01
N GLY A 70 5.70 -16.61 -8.58
CA GLY A 70 6.76 -16.18 -9.48
C GLY A 70 7.00 -17.16 -10.62
N ASN A 71 6.93 -18.45 -10.35
CA ASN A 71 7.09 -19.50 -11.35
C ASN A 71 5.95 -20.49 -11.23
N GLY A 72 5.15 -20.62 -12.28
CA GLY A 72 4.06 -21.60 -12.36
C GLY A 72 4.55 -23.03 -12.58
N VAL A 73 5.68 -23.19 -13.24
CA VAL A 73 6.33 -24.51 -13.48
C VAL A 73 7.76 -24.49 -12.93
N MET A 74 8.08 -25.45 -12.10
CA MET A 74 9.37 -25.59 -11.43
C MET A 74 10.03 -26.92 -11.76
N GLN A 75 11.36 -26.98 -11.58
CA GLN A 75 12.14 -28.17 -11.95
C GLN A 75 11.97 -29.31 -10.93
N ALA A 76 11.73 -30.53 -11.43
CA ALA A 76 11.70 -31.76 -10.62
C ALA A 76 13.10 -32.14 -10.11
N GLY A 77 13.14 -32.88 -9.00
CA GLY A 77 14.34 -33.51 -8.47
C GLY A 77 15.30 -32.59 -7.72
N ARG A 78 15.04 -31.28 -7.65
CA ARG A 78 15.83 -30.33 -6.87
C ARG A 78 14.94 -29.42 -6.01
N ASP A 79 15.54 -28.76 -5.04
CA ASP A 79 14.90 -27.68 -4.30
C ASP A 79 14.77 -26.47 -5.23
N ASN A 80 13.64 -25.78 -5.15
CA ASN A 80 13.34 -24.59 -5.94
C ASN A 80 13.12 -23.39 -5.02
N GLU A 81 13.42 -22.19 -5.53
CA GLU A 81 12.97 -20.94 -4.94
C GLU A 81 11.94 -20.31 -5.86
N THR A 82 10.91 -19.71 -5.27
CA THR A 82 9.92 -18.90 -5.97
C THR A 82 9.43 -17.77 -5.09
N TYR A 83 8.63 -16.88 -5.66
CA TYR A 83 7.96 -15.82 -4.94
C TYR A 83 6.46 -16.06 -4.94
N LEU A 84 5.83 -15.76 -3.81
CA LEU A 84 4.40 -15.61 -3.70
C LEU A 84 4.11 -14.11 -3.57
N MET A 85 3.29 -13.59 -4.45
CA MET A 85 2.75 -12.25 -4.37
C MET A 85 1.25 -12.33 -4.07
N ALA A 86 0.79 -11.63 -3.05
CA ALA A 86 -0.63 -11.41 -2.80
C ALA A 86 -0.92 -9.91 -2.86
N ARG A 87 -1.84 -9.52 -3.71
CA ARG A 87 -2.29 -8.14 -3.92
C ARG A 87 -3.70 -7.99 -3.40
N VAL A 88 -3.89 -7.10 -2.44
CA VAL A 88 -5.19 -6.69 -1.89
C VAL A 88 -5.54 -5.33 -2.47
N PHE A 89 -6.70 -5.20 -3.09
CA PHE A 89 -7.08 -3.96 -3.75
C PHE A 89 -8.61 -3.78 -3.77
N ALA A 90 -9.04 -2.53 -3.87
CA ALA A 90 -10.43 -2.18 -4.12
C ALA A 90 -10.56 -1.42 -5.43
N ASP A 91 -11.65 -1.64 -6.16
CA ASP A 91 -11.93 -0.89 -7.38
C ASP A 91 -12.08 0.61 -7.08
N GLY A 92 -11.58 1.46 -7.98
CA GLY A 92 -11.66 2.92 -7.81
C GLY A 92 -13.09 3.47 -7.83
N SER A 93 -14.07 2.70 -8.31
CA SER A 93 -15.50 3.00 -8.25
C SER A 93 -16.16 2.57 -6.94
N ALA A 94 -15.49 1.67 -6.16
CA ALA A 94 -16.00 1.23 -4.87
C ALA A 94 -16.05 2.42 -3.90
N ARG A 95 -17.24 2.77 -3.46
CA ARG A 95 -17.49 3.84 -2.49
C ARG A 95 -18.50 3.37 -1.48
N ALA A 96 -18.24 3.62 -0.22
CA ALA A 96 -19.29 3.52 0.79
C ALA A 96 -20.39 4.53 0.48
N SER A 97 -21.66 4.13 0.61
CA SER A 97 -22.81 5.04 0.44
C SER A 97 -22.76 6.21 1.40
N GLU A 98 -22.17 6.00 2.56
CA GLU A 98 -21.75 7.01 3.53
C GLU A 98 -20.30 6.71 3.90
N ALA A 99 -19.43 7.72 3.86
CA ALA A 99 -18.07 7.56 4.34
C ALA A 99 -18.09 7.04 5.78
N ALA A 100 -17.24 6.05 6.08
CA ALA A 100 -17.11 5.57 7.45
C ALA A 100 -16.70 6.72 8.37
N PRO A 101 -17.29 6.84 9.56
CA PRO A 101 -16.90 7.89 10.47
C PRO A 101 -15.43 7.75 10.85
N VAL A 102 -14.75 8.88 10.90
CA VAL A 102 -13.30 8.95 11.18
C VAL A 102 -13.09 9.36 12.63
N ASN A 103 -12.15 8.69 13.29
CA ASN A 103 -11.62 9.08 14.59
C ASN A 103 -10.15 9.49 14.40
N LEU A 104 -9.92 10.80 14.34
CA LEU A 104 -8.64 11.41 13.95
C LEU A 104 -7.93 12.03 15.14
N ALA A 105 -6.68 11.67 15.38
CA ALA A 105 -5.79 12.43 16.26
C ALA A 105 -4.82 13.26 15.42
N ILE A 106 -4.89 14.56 15.51
CA ILE A 106 -3.92 15.50 14.93
C ILE A 106 -2.87 15.79 16.00
N VAL A 107 -1.63 15.39 15.73
CA VAL A 107 -0.51 15.45 16.67
C VAL A 107 0.56 16.39 16.11
N ILE A 108 0.74 17.53 16.74
CA ILE A 108 1.60 18.61 16.23
C ILE A 108 2.77 18.81 17.17
N ASP A 109 3.97 18.66 16.62
CA ASP A 109 5.21 19.07 17.26
C ASP A 109 5.17 20.60 17.52
N ARG A 110 5.36 20.99 18.76
CA ARG A 110 5.52 22.40 19.14
C ARG A 110 6.90 22.69 19.70
N SER A 111 7.91 21.87 19.36
CA SER A 111 9.30 22.12 19.73
C SER A 111 9.84 23.44 19.21
N GLY A 112 10.96 23.88 19.74
CA GLY A 112 11.55 25.19 19.42
C GLY A 112 11.91 25.37 17.94
N SER A 113 12.19 24.29 17.20
CA SER A 113 12.48 24.28 15.75
C SER A 113 11.27 24.62 14.90
N MET A 114 10.05 24.34 15.38
CA MET A 114 8.79 24.63 14.68
C MET A 114 8.42 26.12 14.62
N LYS A 115 9.21 27.03 15.21
CA LYS A 115 8.91 28.48 15.23
C LYS A 115 8.71 29.08 13.85
N GLY A 116 7.78 30.06 13.76
CA GLY A 116 7.51 30.84 12.56
C GLY A 116 6.65 30.10 11.56
N LYS A 117 7.01 30.15 10.27
CA LYS A 117 6.20 29.63 9.17
C LYS A 117 5.87 28.14 9.27
N ARG A 118 6.74 27.32 9.86
CA ARG A 118 6.49 25.88 10.05
C ARG A 118 5.25 25.68 10.93
N MET A 119 5.18 26.37 12.07
CA MET A 119 4.03 26.29 12.96
C MET A 119 2.77 26.89 12.34
N GLU A 120 2.89 28.03 11.68
CA GLU A 120 1.75 28.68 11.00
C GLU A 120 1.13 27.75 9.93
N ASN A 121 1.97 27.13 9.09
CA ASN A 121 1.52 26.23 8.04
C ASN A 121 0.97 24.92 8.61
N ALA A 122 1.56 24.37 9.67
CA ALA A 122 1.03 23.20 10.38
C ALA A 122 -0.37 23.47 10.96
N ILE A 123 -0.55 24.61 11.61
CA ILE A 123 -1.85 25.04 12.15
C ILE A 123 -2.86 25.24 11.02
N ASN A 124 -2.47 25.88 9.93
CA ASN A 124 -3.39 26.13 8.79
C ASN A 124 -3.81 24.83 8.10
N ALA A 125 -2.87 23.88 7.89
CA ALA A 125 -3.18 22.58 7.35
C ALA A 125 -4.12 21.77 8.27
N ALA A 126 -3.88 21.78 9.57
CA ALA A 126 -4.76 21.16 10.55
C ALA A 126 -6.16 21.79 10.55
N LYS A 127 -6.27 23.12 10.49
CA LYS A 127 -7.56 23.83 10.38
C LYS A 127 -8.31 23.46 9.10
N GLY A 128 -7.62 23.36 7.98
CA GLY A 128 -8.20 22.91 6.71
C GLY A 128 -8.78 21.49 6.81
N THR A 129 -8.08 20.60 7.51
CA THR A 129 -8.58 19.25 7.79
C THR A 129 -9.82 19.28 8.67
N ILE A 130 -9.81 20.03 9.78
CA ILE A 130 -10.96 20.17 10.67
C ILE A 130 -12.18 20.74 9.92
N ALA A 131 -11.97 21.75 9.07
CA ALA A 131 -13.04 22.35 8.28
C ALA A 131 -13.72 21.33 7.36
N ALA A 132 -13.00 20.33 6.91
CA ALA A 132 -13.47 19.34 5.94
C ALA A 132 -13.93 18.00 6.55
N LEU A 133 -13.82 17.79 7.87
CA LEU A 133 -14.40 16.64 8.56
C LEU A 133 -15.93 16.68 8.46
N ASN A 134 -16.54 15.51 8.40
CA ASN A 134 -18.00 15.38 8.37
C ASN A 134 -18.59 15.55 9.77
N ARG A 135 -19.88 15.88 9.83
CA ARG A 135 -20.63 15.78 11.09
C ARG A 135 -20.66 14.33 11.55
N GLY A 136 -20.29 14.09 12.80
CA GLY A 136 -20.18 12.76 13.38
C GLY A 136 -18.77 12.18 13.39
N ASP A 137 -17.84 12.74 12.60
CA ASP A 137 -16.42 12.42 12.77
C ASP A 137 -15.95 12.87 14.16
N VAL A 138 -14.92 12.23 14.66
CA VAL A 138 -14.32 12.55 15.96
C VAL A 138 -12.90 13.06 15.74
N VAL A 139 -12.53 14.10 16.46
CA VAL A 139 -11.17 14.63 16.43
C VAL A 139 -10.61 14.86 17.83
N SER A 140 -9.33 14.57 17.98
CA SER A 140 -8.49 14.98 19.10
C SER A 140 -7.35 15.83 18.57
N VAL A 141 -6.93 16.83 19.35
CA VAL A 141 -5.74 17.64 19.05
C VAL A 141 -4.74 17.49 20.18
N ILE A 142 -3.55 17.09 19.83
CA ILE A 142 -2.43 16.89 20.75
C ILE A 142 -1.28 17.78 20.29
N ALA A 143 -0.77 18.61 21.17
CA ALA A 143 0.48 19.32 20.94
C ALA A 143 1.56 18.71 21.86
N TYR A 144 2.77 18.58 21.36
CA TYR A 144 3.84 17.99 22.15
C TYR A 144 5.16 18.72 21.98
N ASP A 145 5.92 18.71 23.06
CA ASP A 145 7.29 19.15 23.17
C ASP A 145 8.11 18.14 24.01
N ALA A 146 8.64 18.52 25.18
CA ALA A 146 9.21 17.58 26.16
C ALA A 146 8.16 16.58 26.70
N GLU A 147 6.90 16.98 26.68
CA GLU A 147 5.73 16.21 27.11
C GLU A 147 4.61 16.35 26.05
N ALA A 148 3.57 15.54 26.17
CA ALA A 148 2.40 15.64 25.30
C ALA A 148 1.20 16.18 26.06
N GLU A 149 0.57 17.20 25.49
CA GLU A 149 -0.63 17.85 26.00
C GLU A 149 -1.82 17.62 25.05
N THR A 150 -2.91 17.05 25.56
CA THR A 150 -4.15 16.92 24.80
C THR A 150 -4.95 18.22 24.90
N LEU A 151 -4.83 19.08 23.90
CA LEU A 151 -5.52 20.36 23.82
C LEU A 151 -7.02 20.20 23.59
N VAL A 152 -7.39 19.18 22.80
CA VAL A 152 -8.79 18.82 22.52
C VAL A 152 -8.95 17.33 22.71
N GLN A 153 -9.73 16.94 23.71
CA GLN A 153 -10.13 15.55 23.92
C GLN A 153 -11.03 15.08 22.75
N ALA A 154 -11.16 13.75 22.59
CA ALA A 154 -11.98 13.14 21.53
C ALA A 154 -13.37 13.79 21.45
N THR A 155 -13.54 14.67 20.49
CA THR A 155 -14.70 15.53 20.32
C THR A 155 -15.40 15.20 19.01
N THR A 156 -16.70 14.90 19.07
CA THR A 156 -17.53 14.73 17.86
C THR A 156 -17.73 16.06 17.15
N ILE A 157 -17.51 16.05 15.84
CA ILE A 157 -17.58 17.24 15.00
C ILE A 157 -19.03 17.64 14.73
N ASP A 158 -19.35 18.86 15.12
CA ASP A 158 -20.50 19.67 14.72
C ASP A 158 -20.03 21.12 14.48
N GLU A 159 -20.94 22.06 14.24
CA GLU A 159 -20.55 23.47 13.97
C GLU A 159 -19.88 24.14 15.17
N ILE A 160 -20.37 23.90 16.38
CA ILE A 160 -19.85 24.52 17.62
C ILE A 160 -18.51 23.93 18.00
N SER A 161 -18.39 22.60 17.97
CA SER A 161 -17.16 21.91 18.29
C SER A 161 -16.05 22.23 17.28
N ARG A 162 -16.37 22.35 15.99
CA ARG A 162 -15.44 22.76 14.93
C ARG A 162 -14.78 24.09 15.22
N GLN A 163 -15.55 25.09 15.66
CA GLN A 163 -15.00 26.39 16.05
C GLN A 163 -14.04 26.25 17.24
N ARG A 164 -14.46 25.56 18.31
CA ARG A 164 -13.61 25.35 19.51
C ARG A 164 -12.30 24.64 19.17
N VAL A 165 -12.33 23.61 18.32
CA VAL A 165 -11.13 22.90 17.88
C VAL A 165 -10.20 23.83 17.10
N THR A 166 -10.77 24.65 16.21
CA THR A 166 -10.02 25.62 15.39
C THR A 166 -9.36 26.70 16.27
N GLU A 167 -10.05 27.15 17.32
CA GLU A 167 -9.51 28.10 18.31
C GLU A 167 -8.36 27.47 19.11
N ALA A 168 -8.51 26.21 19.58
CA ALA A 168 -7.46 25.50 20.29
C ALA A 168 -6.18 25.36 19.44
N LEU A 169 -6.30 25.01 18.15
CA LEU A 169 -5.19 24.98 17.19
C LEU A 169 -4.48 26.34 17.09
N SER A 170 -5.23 27.45 17.08
CA SER A 170 -4.69 28.81 16.95
C SER A 170 -3.83 29.23 18.14
N ASN A 171 -3.98 28.56 19.27
CA ASN A 171 -3.27 28.87 20.52
C ASN A 171 -1.96 28.09 20.69
N ILE A 172 -1.63 27.15 19.76
CA ILE A 172 -0.38 26.42 19.81
C ILE A 172 0.80 27.37 19.62
N ARG A 173 1.81 27.26 20.49
CA ARG A 173 3.03 28.06 20.44
C ARG A 173 4.24 27.12 20.52
N ALA A 174 5.26 27.42 19.72
CA ALA A 174 6.47 26.63 19.68
C ALA A 174 7.36 26.89 20.90
N ILE A 175 7.61 25.84 21.71
CA ILE A 175 8.45 25.83 22.92
C ILE A 175 9.03 24.42 23.12
N GLY A 176 10.17 24.34 23.82
CA GLY A 176 10.67 23.08 24.40
C GLY A 176 11.39 22.13 23.45
N ASP A 177 11.44 20.89 23.89
CA ASP A 177 12.12 19.73 23.26
C ASP A 177 11.15 18.92 22.38
N THR A 178 11.54 17.67 21.99
CA THR A 178 10.74 16.80 21.11
C THR A 178 10.61 15.40 21.71
N CYS A 179 9.42 15.02 22.22
CA CYS A 179 9.09 13.69 22.74
C CYS A 179 8.05 12.99 21.86
N ILE A 180 8.49 12.39 20.74
CA ILE A 180 7.59 11.66 19.81
C ILE A 180 6.85 10.52 20.51
N SER A 181 7.52 9.74 21.35
CA SER A 181 6.89 8.63 22.09
C SER A 181 5.80 9.11 23.06
N CYS A 182 6.00 10.27 23.74
CA CYS A 182 4.98 10.87 24.59
C CYS A 182 3.72 11.22 23.77
N ALA A 183 3.93 11.75 22.56
CA ALA A 183 2.85 12.13 21.64
C ALA A 183 2.07 10.91 21.14
N MET A 184 2.76 9.83 20.80
CA MET A 184 2.14 8.57 20.36
C MET A 184 1.31 7.92 21.48
N ASP A 185 1.82 7.90 22.72
CA ASP A 185 1.06 7.41 23.89
C ASP A 185 -0.17 8.27 24.16
N ALA A 186 -0.08 9.59 24.00
CA ALA A 186 -1.24 10.47 24.13
C ALA A 186 -2.28 10.23 23.03
N ALA A 187 -1.84 10.02 21.78
CA ALA A 187 -2.70 9.71 20.65
C ALA A 187 -3.41 8.35 20.84
N GLU A 188 -2.70 7.32 21.32
CA GLU A 188 -3.29 6.03 21.64
C GLU A 188 -4.43 6.17 22.66
N ARG A 189 -4.22 6.93 23.75
CA ARG A 189 -5.27 7.18 24.74
C ARG A 189 -6.45 7.97 24.17
N ALA A 190 -6.18 8.96 23.31
CA ALA A 190 -7.21 9.79 22.72
C ALA A 190 -8.13 9.02 21.73
N LEU A 191 -7.56 8.02 21.01
CA LEU A 191 -8.30 7.21 20.05
C LEU A 191 -8.93 5.94 20.64
N ALA A 192 -8.65 5.61 21.92
CA ALA A 192 -9.16 4.41 22.57
C ALA A 192 -10.71 4.38 22.62
N ASN A 193 -11.28 3.16 22.58
CA ASN A 193 -12.70 2.87 22.77
C ASN A 193 -13.68 3.46 21.72
N ARG A 194 -13.26 3.54 20.45
CA ARG A 194 -14.14 3.99 19.35
C ARG A 194 -14.27 2.94 18.27
N ASP A 195 -15.02 1.87 18.60
CA ASP A 195 -15.35 0.83 17.62
C ASP A 195 -16.21 1.38 16.48
N GLY A 196 -16.09 0.77 15.30
CA GLY A 196 -16.87 1.16 14.13
C GLY A 196 -16.33 2.37 13.35
N MET A 197 -15.29 3.05 13.85
CA MET A 197 -14.66 4.19 13.18
C MET A 197 -13.33 3.81 12.53
N VAL A 198 -12.87 4.62 11.57
CA VAL A 198 -11.49 4.53 11.03
C VAL A 198 -10.58 5.35 11.92
N ASN A 199 -9.70 4.68 12.68
CA ASN A 199 -8.79 5.33 13.62
C ASN A 199 -7.48 5.72 12.94
N ARG A 200 -7.16 7.01 12.96
CA ARG A 200 -5.96 7.57 12.32
C ARG A 200 -5.25 8.57 13.21
N VAL A 201 -3.94 8.47 13.27
CA VAL A 201 -3.04 9.50 13.80
C VAL A 201 -2.35 10.20 12.65
N MET A 202 -2.32 11.52 12.64
CA MET A 202 -1.47 12.34 11.79
C MET A 202 -0.41 12.98 12.68
N LEU A 203 0.82 12.46 12.63
CA LEU A 203 1.94 12.89 13.45
C LEU A 203 2.87 13.79 12.64
N LEU A 204 2.99 15.05 13.05
CA LEU A 204 3.83 16.05 12.38
C LEU A 204 5.00 16.45 13.29
N THR A 205 6.22 16.47 12.73
CA THR A 205 7.45 16.91 13.38
C THR A 205 8.46 17.47 12.38
N ASP A 206 9.33 18.36 12.84
CA ASP A 206 10.47 18.87 12.08
C ASP A 206 11.82 18.49 12.72
N GLY A 207 11.80 17.65 13.77
CA GLY A 207 12.99 17.38 14.57
C GLY A 207 13.26 15.92 14.91
N GLU A 208 14.46 15.73 15.47
CA GLU A 208 14.90 14.49 16.10
C GLU A 208 14.25 14.34 17.49
N PRO A 209 13.92 13.12 17.95
CA PRO A 209 13.47 12.93 19.33
C PRO A 209 14.59 13.26 20.31
N THR A 210 14.42 14.34 21.07
CA THR A 210 15.38 14.77 22.12
C THR A 210 15.02 14.18 23.48
N ARG A 211 13.76 13.81 23.70
CA ARG A 211 13.20 13.21 24.90
C ARG A 211 12.49 11.89 24.62
N GLY A 212 12.29 11.11 25.66
CA GLY A 212 11.61 9.82 25.58
C GLY A 212 12.41 8.77 24.81
N MET A 213 11.71 7.95 24.06
CA MET A 213 12.29 6.90 23.22
C MET A 213 13.04 7.48 22.02
N LYS A 214 14.19 6.88 21.70
CA LYS A 214 15.08 7.35 20.61
C LYS A 214 15.48 6.22 19.63
N ASP A 215 15.25 4.98 19.99
CA ASP A 215 15.62 3.83 19.20
C ASP A 215 14.49 3.41 18.25
N VAL A 216 14.83 3.05 17.02
CA VAL A 216 13.88 2.63 15.99
C VAL A 216 13.07 1.42 16.45
N SER A 217 13.71 0.42 17.05
CA SER A 217 13.03 -0.81 17.48
C SER A 217 11.98 -0.59 18.57
N GLY A 218 12.18 0.42 19.41
CA GLY A 218 11.18 0.85 20.38
C GLY A 218 9.95 1.44 19.71
N PHE A 219 10.15 2.30 18.72
CA PHE A 219 9.06 2.86 17.92
C PHE A 219 8.36 1.80 17.08
N GLU A 220 9.07 0.82 16.53
CA GLU A 220 8.46 -0.33 15.83
C GLU A 220 7.50 -1.09 16.75
N ARG A 221 7.93 -1.44 17.97
CA ARG A 221 7.06 -2.11 18.96
C ARG A 221 5.83 -1.28 19.34
N MET A 222 6.02 0.04 19.54
CA MET A 222 4.93 0.95 19.86
C MET A 222 3.92 1.05 18.72
N SER A 223 4.39 1.14 17.49
CA SER A 223 3.56 1.22 16.27
C SER A 223 2.83 -0.09 16.00
N SER A 224 3.47 -1.24 16.21
CA SER A 224 2.82 -2.55 16.14
C SER A 224 1.67 -2.67 17.15
N ARG A 225 1.85 -2.18 18.39
CA ARG A 225 0.78 -2.13 19.41
C ARG A 225 -0.40 -1.26 18.95
N LEU A 226 -0.13 -0.10 18.32
CA LEU A 226 -1.19 0.77 17.77
C LEU A 226 -1.93 0.08 16.63
N ARG A 227 -1.21 -0.53 15.70
CA ARG A 227 -1.79 -1.32 14.61
C ARG A 227 -2.72 -2.42 15.13
N ASP A 228 -2.27 -3.18 16.14
CA ASP A 228 -3.04 -4.29 16.71
C ASP A 228 -4.34 -3.79 17.40
N LYS A 229 -4.44 -2.49 17.69
CA LYS A 229 -5.65 -1.78 18.13
C LYS A 229 -6.43 -1.13 16.97
N GLY A 230 -6.09 -1.43 15.71
CA GLY A 230 -6.74 -0.83 14.54
C GLY A 230 -6.42 0.66 14.35
N ILE A 231 -5.31 1.15 14.92
CA ILE A 231 -4.87 2.56 14.80
C ILE A 231 -3.70 2.62 13.82
N SER A 232 -3.83 3.36 12.75
CA SER A 232 -2.75 3.65 11.82
C SER A 232 -2.18 5.04 12.04
N VAL A 233 -0.86 5.20 11.87
CA VAL A 233 -0.14 6.46 12.10
C VAL A 233 0.52 6.92 10.82
N SER A 234 0.00 8.00 10.23
CA SER A 234 0.69 8.70 9.14
C SER A 234 1.64 9.73 9.73
N THR A 235 2.89 9.71 9.27
CA THR A 235 3.96 10.58 9.76
C THR A 235 4.32 11.62 8.72
N ILE A 236 4.48 12.87 9.14
CA ILE A 236 4.80 14.00 8.28
C ILE A 236 6.06 14.67 8.82
N GLY A 237 7.18 14.44 8.12
CA GLY A 237 8.46 15.08 8.44
C GLY A 237 8.61 16.39 7.67
N VAL A 238 8.80 17.48 8.41
CA VAL A 238 8.91 18.83 7.82
C VAL A 238 10.35 19.28 7.82
N ASP A 239 10.81 19.86 6.69
CA ASP A 239 12.21 20.26 6.47
C ASP A 239 13.13 19.03 6.41
N VAL A 240 14.43 19.19 6.67
CA VAL A 240 15.44 18.14 6.49
C VAL A 240 16.05 17.62 7.80
N ASP A 241 15.66 18.16 8.95
CA ASP A 241 16.32 17.90 10.23
C ASP A 241 15.62 16.85 11.12
N TYR A 242 14.49 16.26 10.68
CA TYR A 242 13.80 15.21 11.44
C TYR A 242 14.46 13.82 11.27
N ASN A 243 14.09 12.88 12.16
CA ASN A 243 14.55 11.49 12.07
C ASN A 243 13.67 10.65 11.13
N GLU A 244 14.10 10.59 9.88
CA GLU A 244 13.41 9.83 8.82
C GLU A 244 13.27 8.34 9.15
N ARG A 245 14.30 7.71 9.74
CA ARG A 245 14.29 6.28 10.06
C ARG A 245 13.21 5.93 11.09
N ILE A 246 13.02 6.81 12.07
CA ILE A 246 11.98 6.66 13.09
C ILE A 246 10.60 6.88 12.46
N LEU A 247 10.40 7.97 11.70
CA LEU A 247 9.08 8.28 11.13
C LEU A 247 8.64 7.25 10.10
N SER A 248 9.55 6.80 9.24
CA SER A 248 9.27 5.72 8.27
C SER A 248 8.93 4.40 8.98
N ALA A 249 9.64 4.05 10.06
CA ALA A 249 9.34 2.85 10.84
C ALA A 249 7.97 2.94 11.53
N ILE A 250 7.62 4.09 12.12
CA ILE A 250 6.30 4.31 12.72
C ILE A 250 5.19 4.10 11.69
N ALA A 251 5.30 4.73 10.53
CA ALA A 251 4.29 4.63 9.48
C ALA A 251 4.16 3.20 8.96
N ARG A 252 5.27 2.55 8.61
CA ARG A 252 5.30 1.18 8.10
C ARG A 252 4.67 0.18 9.08
N GLU A 253 5.13 0.21 10.35
CA GLU A 253 4.67 -0.75 11.35
C GLU A 253 3.21 -0.56 11.77
N SER A 254 2.65 0.64 11.60
CA SER A 254 1.24 0.95 11.91
C SER A 254 0.30 0.95 10.70
N ASN A 255 0.75 0.54 9.51
CA ASN A 255 -0.02 0.62 8.26
C ASN A 255 -0.45 2.05 7.87
N GLY A 256 0.31 3.06 8.25
CA GLY A 256 0.15 4.45 7.81
C GLY A 256 1.08 4.80 6.65
N ARG A 257 1.19 6.08 6.33
CA ARG A 257 2.06 6.62 5.28
C ARG A 257 3.12 7.55 5.87
N HIS A 258 4.28 7.58 5.26
CA HIS A 258 5.32 8.56 5.59
C HIS A 258 5.42 9.60 4.49
N TYR A 259 5.41 10.88 4.87
CA TYR A 259 5.54 12.02 3.97
C TYR A 259 6.76 12.86 4.33
N PHE A 260 7.52 13.23 3.31
CA PHE A 260 8.56 14.23 3.41
C PHE A 260 8.08 15.56 2.82
N VAL A 261 8.17 16.62 3.60
CA VAL A 261 7.78 17.99 3.21
C VAL A 261 8.97 18.91 3.34
N GLU A 262 9.68 19.13 2.23
CA GLU A 262 10.85 20.03 2.22
C GLU A 262 10.47 21.47 2.55
N ASN A 263 9.29 21.91 2.09
CA ASN A 263 8.76 23.23 2.37
C ASN A 263 7.39 23.13 3.04
N ALA A 264 7.26 23.72 4.21
CA ALA A 264 6.01 23.71 4.99
C ALA A 264 4.76 24.23 4.23
N ASP A 265 4.93 24.95 3.12
CA ASP A 265 3.83 25.39 2.25
C ASP A 265 3.08 24.21 1.61
N SER A 266 3.71 23.04 1.47
CA SER A 266 3.10 21.82 0.94
C SER A 266 2.26 21.04 1.96
N LEU A 267 2.29 21.38 3.25
CA LEU A 267 1.57 20.67 4.31
C LEU A 267 0.07 20.57 4.04
N THR A 268 -0.55 21.61 3.53
CA THR A 268 -1.99 21.60 3.19
C THR A 268 -2.33 20.48 2.23
N LYS A 269 -1.50 20.26 1.20
CA LYS A 269 -1.70 19.20 0.21
C LYS A 269 -1.62 17.81 0.86
N ILE A 270 -0.63 17.56 1.72
CA ILE A 270 -0.48 16.27 2.42
C ILE A 270 -1.67 15.99 3.33
N PHE A 271 -2.13 16.99 4.08
CA PHE A 271 -3.32 16.85 4.91
C PHE A 271 -4.59 16.59 4.10
N GLU A 272 -4.69 17.18 2.91
CA GLU A 272 -5.79 16.89 1.97
C GLU A 272 -5.73 15.49 1.39
N GLU A 273 -4.55 15.00 1.05
CA GLU A 273 -4.34 13.63 0.57
C GLU A 273 -4.74 12.60 1.63
N GLU A 274 -4.27 12.76 2.88
CA GLU A 274 -4.66 11.89 4.00
C GLU A 274 -6.16 11.91 4.26
N ARG A 275 -6.77 13.08 4.29
CA ARG A 275 -8.22 13.23 4.44
C ARG A 275 -8.99 12.53 3.31
N ASN A 276 -8.54 12.68 2.06
CA ASN A 276 -9.20 12.06 0.91
C ASN A 276 -9.08 10.53 0.99
N ALA A 277 -7.94 10.00 1.38
CA ALA A 277 -7.76 8.56 1.62
C ALA A 277 -8.73 8.04 2.70
N LEU A 278 -8.89 8.77 3.81
CA LEU A 278 -9.84 8.42 4.86
C LEU A 278 -11.30 8.38 4.35
N LYS A 279 -11.72 9.39 3.56
CA LYS A 279 -13.08 9.46 2.99
C LYS A 279 -13.37 8.36 1.97
N GLN A 280 -12.34 7.83 1.32
CA GLN A 280 -12.45 6.77 0.33
C GLN A 280 -12.26 5.37 0.92
N THR A 281 -12.13 5.25 2.24
CA THR A 281 -11.94 3.95 2.89
C THR A 281 -13.19 3.08 2.69
N VAL A 282 -13.01 1.92 2.07
CA VAL A 282 -14.07 0.93 1.79
C VAL A 282 -14.00 -0.29 2.68
N ALA A 283 -12.84 -0.55 3.29
CA ALA A 283 -12.64 -1.63 4.24
C ALA A 283 -11.67 -1.25 5.35
N LYS A 284 -11.84 -1.86 6.52
CA LYS A 284 -10.94 -1.74 7.66
C LYS A 284 -10.70 -3.10 8.30
N ASP A 285 -9.76 -3.15 9.24
CA ASP A 285 -9.38 -4.38 9.95
C ASP A 285 -9.08 -5.52 8.96
N THR A 286 -8.44 -5.15 7.84
CA THR A 286 -8.12 -6.09 6.76
C THR A 286 -6.93 -6.93 7.16
N GLU A 287 -7.09 -8.25 7.16
CA GLU A 287 -6.07 -9.23 7.48
C GLU A 287 -5.93 -10.25 6.36
N LEU A 288 -4.71 -10.49 5.93
CA LEU A 288 -4.33 -11.49 4.94
C LEU A 288 -3.65 -12.65 5.65
N VAL A 289 -4.16 -13.85 5.46
CA VAL A 289 -3.56 -15.09 5.99
C VAL A 289 -3.07 -15.92 4.81
N VAL A 290 -1.77 -16.25 4.81
CA VAL A 290 -1.17 -17.17 3.84
C VAL A 290 -0.85 -18.46 4.57
N ASP A 291 -1.62 -19.52 4.31
CA ASP A 291 -1.44 -20.87 4.86
C ASP A 291 -0.59 -21.69 3.88
N LEU A 292 0.67 -21.92 4.24
CA LEU A 292 1.64 -22.61 3.39
C LEU A 292 1.41 -24.12 3.40
N ALA A 293 1.47 -24.75 2.24
CA ALA A 293 1.40 -26.19 2.12
C ALA A 293 2.57 -26.88 2.85
N PRO A 294 2.38 -28.12 3.31
CA PRO A 294 3.43 -28.86 4.03
C PRO A 294 4.76 -28.92 3.27
N GLY A 295 5.83 -28.56 3.98
CA GLY A 295 7.21 -28.56 3.46
C GLY A 295 7.61 -27.26 2.74
N ILE A 296 6.69 -26.36 2.41
CA ILE A 296 7.02 -25.02 1.91
C ILE A 296 7.55 -24.18 3.07
N ARG A 297 8.65 -23.44 2.86
CA ARG A 297 9.26 -22.59 3.88
C ARG A 297 9.35 -21.16 3.42
N VAL A 298 9.18 -20.24 4.37
CA VAL A 298 9.40 -18.80 4.17
C VAL A 298 10.89 -18.53 4.29
N GLU A 299 11.47 -17.97 3.24
CA GLU A 299 12.86 -17.48 3.25
C GLU A 299 12.92 -16.00 3.62
N LYS A 300 11.97 -15.20 3.11
CA LYS A 300 11.88 -13.76 3.40
C LYS A 300 10.48 -13.24 3.14
N VAL A 301 9.97 -12.41 4.05
CA VAL A 301 8.83 -11.53 3.82
C VAL A 301 9.36 -10.13 3.55
N PHE A 302 8.85 -9.46 2.54
CA PHE A 302 9.29 -8.13 2.11
C PHE A 302 8.31 -7.07 2.59
N ASP A 303 8.83 -5.94 3.01
CA ASP A 303 8.15 -4.64 3.17
C ASP A 303 6.93 -4.61 4.11
N ARG A 304 6.53 -5.72 4.71
CA ARG A 304 5.36 -5.82 5.57
C ARG A 304 5.69 -6.42 6.93
N ALA A 305 5.05 -5.88 7.95
CA ALA A 305 4.99 -6.54 9.24
C ALA A 305 4.10 -7.79 9.16
N PHE A 306 4.51 -8.86 9.81
CA PHE A 306 3.78 -10.12 9.82
C PHE A 306 3.95 -10.85 11.15
N ARG A 307 3.06 -11.79 11.40
CA ARG A 307 3.16 -12.78 12.47
C ARG A 307 3.15 -14.16 11.84
N GLN A 308 4.00 -15.06 12.29
CA GLN A 308 4.03 -16.44 11.81
C GLN A 308 3.55 -17.37 12.91
N GLU A 309 2.55 -18.19 12.60
CA GLU A 309 1.98 -19.21 13.48
C GLU A 309 2.00 -20.57 12.74
N GLY A 310 3.03 -21.37 13.02
CA GLY A 310 3.26 -22.60 12.27
C GLY A 310 3.48 -22.33 10.78
N ASN A 311 2.61 -22.87 9.92
CA ASN A 311 2.66 -22.67 8.47
C ASN A 311 1.91 -21.41 8.01
N LYS A 312 1.27 -20.65 8.93
CA LYS A 312 0.49 -19.47 8.58
C LYS A 312 1.30 -18.20 8.75
N LEU A 313 1.30 -17.37 7.71
CA LEU A 313 1.70 -15.97 7.77
C LEU A 313 0.44 -15.12 7.92
N ILE A 314 0.37 -14.34 8.98
CA ILE A 314 -0.73 -13.43 9.27
C ILE A 314 -0.20 -12.00 9.06
N VAL A 315 -0.79 -11.31 8.10
CA VAL A 315 -0.33 -10.00 7.65
C VAL A 315 -1.46 -8.99 7.79
N PRO A 316 -1.38 -8.09 8.77
CA PRO A 316 -2.37 -7.02 8.90
C PRO A 316 -2.18 -6.00 7.77
N MET A 317 -3.23 -5.80 6.97
CA MET A 317 -3.26 -4.83 5.86
C MET A 317 -3.88 -3.49 6.25
N GLY A 318 -4.56 -3.42 7.40
CA GLY A 318 -5.19 -2.20 7.92
C GLY A 318 -6.43 -1.76 7.13
N THR A 319 -6.51 -0.49 6.77
CA THR A 319 -7.60 0.06 5.93
C THR A 319 -7.29 -0.10 4.46
N VAL A 320 -8.32 -0.26 3.63
CA VAL A 320 -8.23 -0.25 2.17
C VAL A 320 -9.16 0.82 1.63
N SER A 321 -8.64 1.71 0.79
CA SER A 321 -9.40 2.78 0.15
C SER A 321 -9.74 2.42 -1.31
N GLY A 322 -10.79 3.02 -1.87
CA GLY A 322 -11.12 2.85 -3.28
C GLY A 322 -9.96 3.25 -4.18
N GLY A 323 -9.55 2.36 -5.08
CA GLY A 323 -8.39 2.52 -5.95
C GLY A 323 -7.03 2.26 -5.30
N GLU A 324 -6.99 1.96 -3.99
CA GLU A 324 -5.76 1.59 -3.28
C GLU A 324 -5.39 0.12 -3.54
N GLU A 325 -4.10 -0.13 -3.63
CA GLU A 325 -3.52 -1.45 -3.78
C GLU A 325 -2.44 -1.66 -2.72
N LYS A 326 -2.49 -2.80 -2.03
CA LYS A 326 -1.50 -3.23 -1.04
C LYS A 326 -0.97 -4.60 -1.40
N THR A 327 0.34 -4.77 -1.37
CA THR A 327 0.99 -6.01 -1.81
C THR A 327 1.76 -6.65 -0.67
N LEU A 328 1.64 -7.98 -0.57
CA LEU A 328 2.54 -8.84 0.18
C LEU A 328 3.43 -9.58 -0.82
N LEU A 329 4.73 -9.58 -0.60
CA LEU A 329 5.70 -10.38 -1.34
C LEU A 329 6.46 -11.28 -0.38
N VAL A 330 6.50 -12.58 -0.70
CA VAL A 330 7.19 -13.59 0.11
C VAL A 330 8.09 -14.43 -0.79
N ARG A 331 9.37 -14.58 -0.42
CA ARG A 331 10.26 -15.56 -1.04
C ARG A 331 10.09 -16.90 -0.34
N LEU A 332 9.84 -17.93 -1.12
CA LEU A 332 9.56 -19.27 -0.64
C LEU A 332 10.61 -20.26 -1.12
N SER A 333 10.96 -21.21 -0.26
CA SER A 333 11.68 -22.43 -0.61
C SER A 333 10.66 -23.53 -0.82
N VAL A 334 10.69 -24.14 -2.00
CA VAL A 334 9.85 -25.28 -2.40
C VAL A 334 10.74 -26.50 -2.46
N PRO A 335 10.61 -27.48 -1.53
CA PRO A 335 11.47 -28.63 -1.51
C PRO A 335 11.28 -29.51 -2.75
N ARG A 336 12.33 -30.23 -3.11
CA ARG A 336 12.29 -31.20 -4.22
C ARG A 336 11.09 -32.14 -4.11
N GLY A 337 10.50 -32.46 -5.26
CA GLY A 337 9.34 -33.34 -5.33
C GLY A 337 9.31 -34.14 -6.63
N ALA A 338 8.36 -35.09 -6.70
CA ALA A 338 8.02 -35.79 -7.92
C ALA A 338 7.30 -34.86 -8.89
N GLU A 339 7.24 -35.28 -10.17
CA GLU A 339 6.45 -34.60 -11.18
C GLU A 339 4.95 -34.55 -10.81
N GLY A 340 4.28 -33.47 -11.21
CA GLY A 340 2.86 -33.28 -10.98
C GLY A 340 2.53 -31.95 -10.32
N GLU A 341 1.27 -31.75 -10.05
CA GLU A 341 0.76 -30.57 -9.35
C GLU A 341 1.20 -30.60 -7.88
N ARG A 342 1.65 -29.44 -7.38
CA ARG A 342 2.06 -29.26 -5.99
C ARG A 342 1.39 -28.03 -5.41
N ALA A 343 0.58 -28.21 -4.38
CA ALA A 343 0.03 -27.10 -3.60
C ALA A 343 1.18 -26.28 -2.99
N VAL A 344 1.06 -24.95 -3.05
CA VAL A 344 2.05 -24.01 -2.48
C VAL A 344 1.45 -23.27 -1.30
N ALA A 345 0.30 -22.64 -1.47
CA ALA A 345 -0.35 -21.87 -0.41
C ALA A 345 -1.86 -21.71 -0.66
N LYS A 346 -2.60 -21.57 0.44
CA LYS A 346 -3.94 -21.00 0.45
C LYS A 346 -3.85 -19.59 0.99
N ILE A 347 -4.56 -18.66 0.36
CA ILE A 347 -4.63 -17.26 0.77
C ILE A 347 -6.07 -16.97 1.17
N ASP A 348 -6.25 -16.50 2.41
CA ASP A 348 -7.53 -16.05 2.95
C ASP A 348 -7.42 -14.56 3.27
N LEU A 349 -8.39 -13.77 2.82
CA LEU A 349 -8.55 -12.35 3.15
C LEU A 349 -9.81 -12.16 3.96
N ALA A 350 -9.70 -11.50 5.10
CA ALA A 350 -10.83 -11.10 5.94
C ALA A 350 -10.79 -9.59 6.19
N TYR A 351 -11.95 -8.94 6.22
CA TYR A 351 -12.05 -7.49 6.43
C TYR A 351 -13.44 -7.10 6.95
N GLN A 352 -13.52 -5.90 7.54
CA GLN A 352 -14.80 -5.24 7.80
C GLN A 352 -15.15 -4.40 6.57
N ASP A 353 -16.17 -4.82 5.83
CA ASP A 353 -16.71 -4.10 4.67
C ASP A 353 -17.53 -2.89 5.13
N LEU A 354 -17.10 -1.70 4.71
CA LEU A 354 -17.75 -0.43 5.04
C LEU A 354 -18.80 -0.02 4.00
N VAL A 355 -18.79 -0.65 2.82
CA VAL A 355 -19.79 -0.45 1.76
C VAL A 355 -21.05 -1.24 2.10
N GLU A 356 -20.89 -2.54 2.36
CA GLU A 356 -22.00 -3.45 2.68
C GLU A 356 -22.29 -3.56 4.19
N ARG A 357 -21.48 -2.91 5.03
CA ARG A 357 -21.60 -2.88 6.50
C ARG A 357 -21.64 -4.27 7.15
N ARG A 358 -20.86 -5.19 6.61
CA ARG A 358 -20.74 -6.58 7.09
C ARG A 358 -19.29 -7.05 7.09
N ARG A 359 -19.04 -8.22 7.66
CA ARG A 359 -17.75 -8.88 7.47
C ARG A 359 -17.68 -9.43 6.05
N GLY A 360 -16.58 -9.09 5.36
CA GLY A 360 -16.22 -9.61 4.06
C GLY A 360 -15.09 -10.63 4.17
N SER A 361 -15.08 -11.61 3.29
CA SER A 361 -13.96 -12.54 3.14
C SER A 361 -13.90 -13.07 1.71
N CYS A 362 -12.69 -13.37 1.27
CA CYS A 362 -12.46 -14.09 0.02
C CYS A 362 -11.17 -14.89 0.13
N ASN A 363 -11.01 -15.90 -0.71
CA ASN A 363 -9.85 -16.78 -0.67
C ASN A 363 -9.53 -17.37 -2.04
N GLY A 364 -8.33 -17.94 -2.15
CA GLY A 364 -7.88 -18.70 -3.30
C GLY A 364 -6.69 -19.57 -2.96
N GLU A 365 -6.36 -20.47 -3.87
CA GLU A 365 -5.29 -21.42 -3.71
C GLU A 365 -4.27 -21.28 -4.82
N LEU A 366 -2.99 -21.46 -4.49
CA LEU A 366 -1.87 -21.44 -5.41
C LEU A 366 -1.20 -22.82 -5.45
N ALA A 367 -1.00 -23.31 -6.66
CA ALA A 367 -0.27 -24.54 -6.92
C ALA A 367 0.69 -24.35 -8.09
N ALA A 368 1.83 -25.02 -8.05
CA ALA A 368 2.81 -25.07 -9.13
C ALA A 368 2.85 -26.46 -9.75
N LEU A 369 3.26 -26.54 -11.01
CA LEU A 369 3.57 -27.81 -11.68
C LEU A 369 5.06 -28.10 -11.49
N ILE A 370 5.38 -29.29 -11.02
CA ILE A 370 6.75 -29.79 -10.97
C ILE A 370 6.99 -30.64 -12.23
N SER A 371 8.03 -30.30 -13.00
CA SER A 371 8.32 -30.98 -14.27
C SER A 371 9.82 -31.26 -14.44
N SER A 372 10.15 -32.42 -14.99
CA SER A 372 11.52 -32.75 -15.44
C SER A 372 11.82 -32.24 -16.84
N ASP A 373 10.79 -31.82 -17.60
CA ASP A 373 10.93 -31.26 -18.94
C ASP A 373 11.38 -29.79 -18.89
N PRO A 374 12.61 -29.46 -19.30
CA PRO A 374 13.10 -28.09 -19.28
C PRO A 374 12.30 -27.13 -20.18
N ALA A 375 11.64 -27.66 -21.21
CA ALA A 375 10.83 -26.85 -22.15
C ALA A 375 9.52 -26.32 -21.52
N LYS A 376 9.09 -26.94 -20.41
CA LYS A 376 7.89 -26.54 -19.67
C LYS A 376 8.17 -25.51 -18.56
N LEU A 377 9.44 -25.31 -18.20
CA LEU A 377 9.80 -24.37 -17.12
C LEU A 377 9.37 -22.95 -17.52
N THR A 378 8.67 -22.27 -16.60
CA THR A 378 8.22 -20.90 -16.84
C THR A 378 9.23 -19.89 -16.32
N PRO A 379 9.48 -18.79 -17.06
CA PRO A 379 10.15 -17.62 -16.49
C PRO A 379 9.33 -17.05 -15.33
N MET A 380 9.92 -16.11 -14.59
CA MET A 380 9.20 -15.41 -13.53
C MET A 380 8.02 -14.61 -14.11
N ASP A 381 6.86 -14.69 -13.43
CA ASP A 381 5.69 -13.86 -13.77
C ASP A 381 6.09 -12.37 -13.80
N PRO A 382 5.71 -11.59 -14.83
CA PRO A 382 6.14 -10.21 -15.00
C PRO A 382 5.73 -9.27 -13.87
N PHE A 383 4.53 -9.48 -13.28
CA PHE A 383 4.07 -8.68 -12.16
C PHE A 383 4.87 -8.99 -10.90
N VAL A 384 5.13 -10.28 -10.67
CA VAL A 384 5.99 -10.72 -9.55
C VAL A 384 7.40 -10.17 -9.74
N ALA A 385 7.95 -10.23 -10.95
CA ALA A 385 9.27 -9.69 -11.28
C ALA A 385 9.35 -8.18 -11.01
N ALA A 386 8.34 -7.42 -11.43
CA ALA A 386 8.26 -5.98 -11.17
C ALA A 386 8.18 -5.69 -9.66
N ARG A 387 7.40 -6.48 -8.92
CA ARG A 387 7.24 -6.31 -7.46
C ARG A 387 8.52 -6.67 -6.68
N VAL A 388 9.22 -7.73 -7.09
CA VAL A 388 10.54 -8.05 -6.54
C VAL A 388 11.50 -6.89 -6.78
N GLY A 389 11.52 -6.34 -8.00
CA GLY A 389 12.30 -5.17 -8.35
C GLY A 389 11.99 -3.97 -7.44
N ARG A 390 10.71 -3.69 -7.15
CA ARG A 390 10.31 -2.60 -6.25
C ARG A 390 10.93 -2.75 -4.86
N SER A 391 10.82 -3.93 -4.25
CA SER A 391 11.38 -4.19 -2.92
C SER A 391 12.91 -4.08 -2.90
N GLU A 392 13.59 -4.57 -3.94
CA GLU A 392 15.04 -4.47 -4.06
C GLU A 392 15.51 -3.03 -4.34
N THR A 393 14.76 -2.28 -5.13
CA THR A 393 15.00 -0.85 -5.39
C THR A 393 14.82 -0.04 -4.10
N ALA A 394 13.73 -0.26 -3.36
CA ALA A 394 13.50 0.38 -2.08
C ALA A 394 14.67 0.12 -1.09
N GLN A 395 15.11 -1.13 -0.96
CA GLN A 395 16.24 -1.47 -0.12
C GLN A 395 17.53 -0.80 -0.61
N SER A 396 17.77 -0.75 -1.93
CA SER A 396 18.98 -0.14 -2.50
C SER A 396 19.03 1.37 -2.29
N LEU A 397 17.87 2.06 -2.31
CA LEU A 397 17.78 3.48 -1.96
C LEU A 397 18.15 3.72 -0.49
N LEU A 398 17.66 2.88 0.43
CA LEU A 398 17.98 2.98 1.86
C LEU A 398 19.47 2.64 2.15
N ASP A 399 20.01 1.61 1.50
CA ASP A 399 21.43 1.24 1.61
C ASP A 399 22.32 2.38 1.11
N ALA A 400 21.97 2.98 -0.04
CA ALA A 400 22.70 4.10 -0.62
C ALA A 400 22.62 5.35 0.29
N ASN A 401 21.46 5.62 0.91
CA ASN A 401 21.33 6.67 1.91
C ASN A 401 22.28 6.45 3.10
N ALA A 402 22.38 5.21 3.58
CA ALA A 402 23.27 4.86 4.69
C ALA A 402 24.76 5.06 4.34
N LEU A 403 25.16 4.67 3.14
CA LEU A 403 26.54 4.90 2.61
C LEU A 403 26.81 6.40 2.44
N PHE A 404 25.86 7.13 1.86
CA PHE A 404 25.97 8.58 1.66
C PHE A 404 26.11 9.31 2.99
N ALA A 405 25.33 8.96 4.00
CA ALA A 405 25.42 9.54 5.35
C ALA A 405 26.79 9.31 6.01
N GLN A 406 27.52 8.25 5.63
CA GLN A 406 28.90 7.98 6.05
C GLN A 406 29.95 8.72 5.23
N GLY A 407 29.55 9.55 4.27
CA GLY A 407 30.46 10.23 3.34
C GLY A 407 30.98 9.34 2.19
N ARG A 408 30.50 8.09 2.07
CA ARG A 408 30.91 7.09 1.05
C ARG A 408 30.10 7.28 -0.24
N VAL A 409 30.23 8.48 -0.84
CA VAL A 409 29.37 8.92 -1.97
C VAL A 409 29.53 8.00 -3.20
N GLU A 410 30.77 7.65 -3.56
CA GLU A 410 31.04 6.79 -4.72
C GLU A 410 30.44 5.39 -4.56
N GLU A 411 30.48 4.84 -3.34
CA GLU A 411 29.88 3.53 -3.06
C GLU A 411 28.36 3.60 -3.08
N ALA A 412 27.77 4.69 -2.59
CA ALA A 412 26.32 4.92 -2.70
C ALA A 412 25.88 4.95 -4.17
N GLN A 413 26.58 5.71 -5.00
CA GLN A 413 26.29 5.78 -6.46
C GLN A 413 26.49 4.44 -7.15
N LYS A 414 27.58 3.71 -6.81
CA LYS A 414 27.83 2.37 -7.35
C LYS A 414 26.68 1.40 -6.98
N ARG A 415 26.16 1.47 -5.75
CA ARG A 415 25.02 0.65 -5.31
C ARG A 415 23.78 0.92 -6.15
N LEU A 416 23.45 2.19 -6.39
CA LEU A 416 22.30 2.60 -7.21
C LEU A 416 22.46 2.19 -8.68
N THR A 417 23.66 2.35 -9.25
CA THR A 417 23.97 1.95 -10.64
C THR A 417 23.83 0.44 -10.82
N ALA A 418 24.37 -0.36 -9.90
CA ALA A 418 24.23 -1.81 -9.95
C ALA A 418 22.77 -2.27 -9.86
N GLN A 419 21.94 -1.59 -9.04
CA GLN A 419 20.52 -1.87 -8.98
C GLN A 419 19.79 -1.49 -10.26
N LEU A 420 20.17 -0.39 -10.90
CA LEU A 420 19.61 0.02 -12.19
C LEU A 420 19.91 -0.98 -13.30
N GLU A 421 21.13 -1.50 -13.35
CA GLU A 421 21.54 -2.54 -14.32
C GLU A 421 20.73 -3.82 -14.11
N GLU A 422 20.56 -4.26 -12.86
CA GLU A 422 19.75 -5.44 -12.50
C GLU A 422 18.28 -5.23 -12.86
N LEU A 423 17.74 -4.04 -12.58
CA LEU A 423 16.36 -3.67 -12.93
C LEU A 423 16.12 -3.76 -14.44
N ASN A 424 17.04 -3.22 -15.25
CA ASN A 424 16.96 -3.24 -16.71
C ASN A 424 17.06 -4.66 -17.26
N ARG A 425 17.93 -5.51 -16.68
CA ARG A 425 18.01 -6.92 -17.04
C ARG A 425 16.70 -7.64 -16.77
N ARG A 426 16.12 -7.46 -15.57
CA ARG A 426 14.86 -8.07 -15.17
C ARG A 426 13.69 -7.59 -16.04
N ARG A 427 13.63 -6.30 -16.36
CA ARG A 427 12.63 -5.75 -17.28
C ARG A 427 12.71 -6.39 -18.65
N ALA A 428 13.92 -6.52 -19.20
CA ALA A 428 14.15 -7.14 -20.51
C ALA A 428 13.76 -8.64 -20.53
N GLU A 429 13.92 -9.36 -19.42
CA GLU A 429 13.45 -10.74 -19.29
C GLU A 429 11.91 -10.80 -19.20
N ALA A 430 11.30 -9.94 -18.38
CA ALA A 430 9.85 -9.86 -18.24
C ALA A 430 9.15 -9.51 -19.56
N GLN A 431 9.71 -8.60 -20.36
CA GLN A 431 9.17 -8.22 -21.67
C GLN A 431 9.13 -9.35 -22.71
N LYS A 432 9.91 -10.42 -22.50
CA LYS A 432 9.87 -11.61 -23.38
C LYS A 432 8.71 -12.55 -23.07
N THR A 433 8.02 -12.35 -21.94
CA THR A 433 6.91 -13.21 -21.52
C THR A 433 5.62 -12.83 -22.25
N PRO A 434 4.78 -13.81 -22.68
CA PRO A 434 3.55 -13.51 -23.42
C PRO A 434 2.51 -12.68 -22.65
N ASN A 435 2.55 -12.72 -21.32
CA ASN A 435 1.63 -12.03 -20.41
C ASN A 435 2.21 -10.73 -19.82
N PHE A 436 3.23 -10.14 -20.48
CA PHE A 436 3.74 -8.83 -20.08
C PHE A 436 2.71 -7.74 -20.39
N GLU A 437 2.29 -7.03 -19.37
CA GLU A 437 1.26 -5.99 -19.47
C GLU A 437 1.83 -4.58 -19.21
N PRO A 438 1.21 -3.51 -19.76
CA PRO A 438 1.63 -2.13 -19.55
C PRO A 438 1.70 -1.69 -18.08
N LYS A 439 0.97 -2.36 -17.19
CA LYS A 439 1.02 -2.08 -15.76
C LYS A 439 2.35 -2.48 -15.13
N ALA A 440 2.88 -3.66 -15.50
CA ALA A 440 4.19 -4.11 -15.05
C ALA A 440 5.30 -3.18 -15.57
N ASP A 441 5.19 -2.72 -16.82
CA ASP A 441 6.16 -1.79 -17.43
C ASP A 441 6.20 -0.44 -16.69
N LYS A 442 5.04 0.12 -16.33
CA LYS A 442 4.96 1.34 -15.51
C LYS A 442 5.60 1.20 -14.12
N ASP A 443 5.55 0.01 -13.54
CA ASP A 443 6.22 -0.25 -12.26
C ASP A 443 7.75 -0.24 -12.43
N PHE A 444 8.28 -0.74 -13.54
CA PHE A 444 9.70 -0.61 -13.88
C PHE A 444 10.09 0.85 -14.11
N ASP A 445 9.29 1.66 -14.83
CA ASP A 445 9.53 3.09 -15.05
C ASP A 445 9.66 3.87 -13.74
N LYS A 446 8.79 3.61 -12.76
CA LYS A 446 8.84 4.27 -11.45
C LYS A 446 10.13 3.97 -10.70
N GLN A 447 10.58 2.72 -10.76
CA GLN A 447 11.82 2.28 -10.11
C GLN A 447 13.04 2.92 -10.76
N GLU A 448 13.10 2.95 -12.09
CA GLU A 448 14.15 3.59 -12.86
C GLU A 448 14.25 5.09 -12.55
N ALA A 449 13.10 5.78 -12.51
CA ALA A 449 13.03 7.19 -12.16
C ALA A 449 13.55 7.46 -10.74
N ALA A 450 13.18 6.62 -9.76
CA ALA A 450 13.62 6.76 -8.37
C ALA A 450 15.15 6.55 -8.24
N LEU A 451 15.70 5.51 -8.88
CA LEU A 451 17.15 5.26 -8.89
C LEU A 451 17.93 6.37 -9.60
N GLY A 452 17.42 6.86 -10.73
CA GLY A 452 18.03 7.97 -11.48
C GLY A 452 18.05 9.28 -10.69
N ALA A 453 16.95 9.62 -10.04
CA ALA A 453 16.84 10.80 -9.17
C ALA A 453 17.80 10.70 -7.98
N ALA A 454 17.88 9.54 -7.32
CA ALA A 454 18.79 9.32 -6.21
C ALA A 454 20.27 9.43 -6.62
N ASN A 455 20.65 8.82 -7.74
CA ASN A 455 22.01 8.84 -8.24
C ASN A 455 22.45 10.27 -8.63
N SER A 456 21.59 11.01 -9.33
CA SER A 456 21.81 12.40 -9.69
C SER A 456 21.88 13.33 -8.47
N GLY A 457 21.04 13.07 -7.47
CA GLY A 457 21.00 13.86 -6.24
C GLY A 457 22.25 13.72 -5.36
N PHE A 458 22.93 12.58 -5.41
CA PHE A 458 24.21 12.36 -4.73
C PHE A 458 25.41 12.93 -5.49
N ALA A 459 25.27 13.23 -6.79
CA ALA A 459 26.32 13.89 -7.56
C ALA A 459 26.49 15.33 -7.08
N GLN A 460 27.71 15.67 -6.64
CA GLN A 460 28.05 17.05 -6.30
C GLN A 460 28.79 17.70 -7.47
N PRO A 461 28.45 18.94 -7.84
CA PRO A 461 29.33 19.70 -8.70
C PRO A 461 30.68 19.96 -7.99
N PRO A 462 31.82 19.90 -8.68
CA PRO A 462 33.10 20.23 -8.09
C PRO A 462 33.05 21.67 -7.54
N PRO A 463 33.67 21.95 -6.37
CA PRO A 463 33.68 23.29 -5.81
C PRO A 463 34.43 24.23 -6.80
N PRO A 464 33.97 25.47 -6.93
CA PRO A 464 34.67 26.43 -7.79
C PRO A 464 36.09 26.66 -7.24
N PRO A 465 37.08 26.93 -8.12
CA PRO A 465 38.45 27.17 -7.71
C PRO A 465 38.54 28.32 -6.67
N GLY A 466 39.19 28.04 -5.52
CA GLY A 466 39.36 29.02 -4.44
C GLY A 466 38.22 29.10 -3.40
N ALA A 467 37.23 28.25 -3.45
CA ALA A 467 36.18 28.18 -2.42
C ALA A 467 36.74 27.61 -1.11
N ALA A 468 36.23 28.10 0.01
CA ALA A 468 36.47 27.50 1.35
C ALA A 468 36.02 26.01 1.34
N PRO A 469 36.60 25.15 2.19
CA PRO A 469 36.20 23.75 2.26
C PRO A 469 34.71 23.65 2.48
N ALA A 470 34.01 23.08 1.48
CA ALA A 470 32.56 22.86 1.54
C ALA A 470 32.25 21.87 2.66
N LYS A 471 31.09 22.03 3.33
CA LYS A 471 30.58 21.01 4.25
C LYS A 471 30.50 19.67 3.51
N PRO A 472 30.77 18.53 4.20
CA PRO A 472 30.57 17.20 3.61
C PRO A 472 29.17 17.09 2.98
N ALA A 473 29.09 16.45 1.81
CA ALA A 473 27.83 16.31 1.05
C ALA A 473 26.62 15.90 1.90
N PRO A 474 26.72 14.90 2.79
CA PRO A 474 25.63 14.47 3.64
C PRO A 474 25.14 15.53 4.64
N GLU A 475 25.99 16.46 5.05
CA GLU A 475 25.67 17.50 6.02
C GLU A 475 25.03 18.74 5.39
N THR A 476 25.04 18.84 4.07
CA THR A 476 24.41 19.95 3.36
C THR A 476 22.88 19.80 3.41
N ARG A 477 22.15 20.93 3.37
CA ARG A 477 20.68 20.89 3.25
C ARG A 477 20.25 20.06 2.02
N LYS A 478 20.94 20.20 0.88
CA LYS A 478 20.67 19.43 -0.33
C LYS A 478 20.90 17.94 -0.13
N GLY A 479 22.00 17.54 0.53
CA GLY A 479 22.27 16.13 0.83
C GLY A 479 21.22 15.52 1.75
N LYS A 480 20.83 16.22 2.79
CA LYS A 480 19.76 15.80 3.70
C LYS A 480 18.41 15.69 2.97
N ALA A 481 18.02 16.68 2.16
CA ALA A 481 16.80 16.65 1.37
C ALA A 481 16.79 15.45 0.42
N GLN A 482 17.92 15.15 -0.23
CA GLN A 482 18.02 13.99 -1.12
C GLN A 482 17.82 12.66 -0.37
N THR A 483 18.42 12.48 0.81
CA THR A 483 18.21 11.26 1.59
C THR A 483 16.76 11.11 2.06
N ARG A 484 16.06 12.21 2.38
CA ARG A 484 14.63 12.20 2.72
C ARG A 484 13.76 11.82 1.51
N SER A 485 14.02 12.43 0.35
CA SER A 485 13.33 12.11 -0.88
C SER A 485 13.53 10.64 -1.32
N ASN A 486 14.76 10.13 -1.17
CA ASN A 486 15.03 8.71 -1.45
C ASN A 486 14.27 7.77 -0.50
N ALA A 487 14.15 8.14 0.76
CA ALA A 487 13.40 7.33 1.74
C ALA A 487 11.89 7.34 1.49
N GLU A 488 11.34 8.50 1.10
CA GLU A 488 9.94 8.59 0.66
C GLU A 488 9.70 7.72 -0.57
N ALA A 489 10.57 7.82 -1.59
CA ALA A 489 10.51 6.97 -2.78
C ALA A 489 10.63 5.47 -2.43
N ALA A 490 11.50 5.11 -1.49
CA ALA A 490 11.61 3.73 -1.01
C ALA A 490 10.33 3.26 -0.31
N ALA A 491 9.71 4.11 0.50
CA ALA A 491 8.43 3.80 1.14
C ALA A 491 7.31 3.60 0.10
N ASP A 492 7.21 4.47 -0.90
CA ASP A 492 6.22 4.35 -1.99
C ASP A 492 6.41 3.09 -2.84
N LEU A 493 7.66 2.63 -3.01
CA LEU A 493 7.95 1.39 -3.72
C LEU A 493 7.65 0.16 -2.86
N ALA A 494 7.81 0.25 -1.56
CA ALA A 494 7.58 -0.85 -0.61
C ALA A 494 6.08 -1.15 -0.39
N PHE A 495 5.21 -0.17 -0.55
CA PHE A 495 3.76 -0.29 -0.34
C PHE A 495 3.00 -0.35 -1.65
#